data_05e8e8a179ca1056582a9f45a3c60577
#
_entry.id   05e8e8a179ca1056582a9f45a3c60577
#
_cell.length_a   1.000
_cell.length_b   1.000
_cell.length_c   1.000
_cell.angle_alpha   90.00
_cell.angle_beta   90.00
_cell.angle_gamma   90.00
#
_symmetry.space_group_name_H-M   'P 1'
#
loop_
_entity.id
_entity.type
_entity.pdbx_description
1 polymer ?
#
loop_
_entity_poly.entity_id
_entity_poly.type
_entity_poly.pdbx_seq_one_letter_code
_entity_poly.pdbx_strand_id
1 'polypeptide(L)'
;MSHTLPALNYAYDALEPHIDALTMEIHHSRHHQTYINNLNAALERAPELAAMPVEALLRRFDTLPATLQGAVRNHGGGHANHSLFWLVMSPQGGGEPGGELALAIERELGGFDAFKQAFTQAALSRFGSGWAWLVVDKAGRLQVESSANQDSPLMHGHTPILGLDVWEHAYYLKYQNKRPDYIAAFYQVVDWAEVARRYQAARG
;
A
#
# COMPACT_ATOMS: atom_id res chain seq x y z
N MET A 1 -17.54 -14.84 5.82
CA MET A 1 -17.26 -14.66 4.36
C MET A 1 -15.76 -14.72 4.21
N SER A 2 -15.23 -15.29 3.13
CA SER A 2 -13.79 -15.32 2.85
C SER A 2 -13.35 -14.04 2.12
N HIS A 3 -12.11 -13.63 2.31
CA HIS A 3 -11.48 -12.54 1.55
C HIS A 3 -11.36 -12.94 0.07
N THR A 4 -11.52 -11.98 -0.82
CA THR A 4 -11.46 -12.18 -2.28
C THR A 4 -10.54 -11.17 -2.93
N LEU A 5 -9.95 -11.54 -4.08
CA LEU A 5 -9.11 -10.63 -4.86
C LEU A 5 -9.96 -9.49 -5.42
N PRO A 6 -9.66 -8.22 -5.08
CA PRO A 6 -10.37 -7.10 -5.69
C PRO A 6 -10.00 -7.01 -7.18
N ALA A 7 -10.99 -6.71 -8.02
CA ALA A 7 -10.71 -6.43 -9.42
C ALA A 7 -9.92 -5.13 -9.58
N LEU A 8 -9.05 -5.07 -10.58
CA LEU A 8 -8.43 -3.82 -11.00
C LEU A 8 -9.46 -2.96 -11.76
N ASN A 9 -9.37 -1.65 -11.60
CA ASN A 9 -10.20 -0.68 -12.33
C ASN A 9 -9.62 -0.33 -13.72
N TYR A 10 -8.49 -0.94 -14.09
CA TYR A 10 -7.76 -0.72 -15.35
C TYR A 10 -7.11 -2.03 -15.82
N ALA A 11 -6.76 -2.10 -17.11
CA ALA A 11 -6.09 -3.26 -17.68
C ALA A 11 -4.63 -3.38 -17.18
N TYR A 12 -4.04 -4.57 -17.27
CA TYR A 12 -2.66 -4.80 -16.81
C TYR A 12 -1.63 -3.95 -17.54
N ASP A 13 -1.86 -3.59 -18.79
CA ASP A 13 -0.98 -2.75 -19.62
C ASP A 13 -1.25 -1.24 -19.48
N ALA A 14 -2.28 -0.85 -18.73
CA ALA A 14 -2.71 0.54 -18.66
C ALA A 14 -1.70 1.48 -17.96
N LEU A 15 -0.79 0.95 -17.15
CA LEU A 15 0.25 1.73 -16.48
C LEU A 15 1.57 1.80 -17.27
N GLU A 16 1.60 1.22 -18.48
CA GLU A 16 2.74 1.39 -19.39
C GLU A 16 2.91 2.88 -19.80
N PRO A 17 4.12 3.38 -19.98
CA PRO A 17 5.41 2.68 -19.92
C PRO A 17 6.03 2.64 -18.51
N HIS A 18 5.30 3.00 -17.45
CA HIS A 18 5.85 3.18 -16.10
C HIS A 18 5.94 1.85 -15.33
N ILE A 19 4.90 1.03 -15.37
CA ILE A 19 4.87 -0.32 -14.80
C ILE A 19 4.44 -1.27 -15.90
N ASP A 20 5.22 -2.33 -16.14
CA ASP A 20 4.97 -3.25 -17.25
C ASP A 20 3.79 -4.20 -16.98
N ALA A 21 3.12 -4.59 -18.06
CA ALA A 21 1.93 -5.45 -18.01
C ALA A 21 2.19 -6.79 -17.32
N LEU A 22 3.35 -7.40 -17.56
CA LEU A 22 3.68 -8.70 -16.98
C LEU A 22 3.88 -8.60 -15.45
N THR A 23 4.53 -7.52 -14.99
CA THR A 23 4.63 -7.23 -13.54
C THR A 23 3.23 -7.09 -12.95
N MET A 24 2.34 -6.29 -13.57
CA MET A 24 0.98 -6.07 -13.07
C MET A 24 0.18 -7.37 -13.01
N GLU A 25 0.23 -8.20 -14.04
CA GLU A 25 -0.47 -9.49 -14.08
C GLU A 25 -0.01 -10.42 -12.96
N ILE A 26 1.31 -10.64 -12.84
CA ILE A 26 1.88 -11.56 -11.84
C ILE A 26 1.63 -11.00 -10.44
N HIS A 27 1.85 -9.73 -10.23
CA HIS A 27 1.75 -9.08 -8.93
C HIS A 27 0.30 -9.12 -8.40
N HIS A 28 -0.69 -8.82 -9.25
CA HIS A 28 -2.11 -8.89 -8.88
C HIS A 28 -2.61 -10.32 -8.81
N SER A 29 -2.53 -11.09 -9.91
CA SER A 29 -3.20 -12.39 -10.02
C SER A 29 -2.52 -13.54 -9.28
N ARG A 30 -1.23 -13.38 -8.91
CA ARG A 30 -0.45 -14.45 -8.25
C ARG A 30 0.00 -14.02 -6.85
N HIS A 31 0.77 -12.94 -6.68
CA HIS A 31 1.24 -12.52 -5.36
C HIS A 31 0.09 -12.12 -4.45
N HIS A 32 -0.76 -11.20 -4.86
CA HIS A 32 -1.92 -10.77 -4.06
C HIS A 32 -2.89 -11.92 -3.80
N GLN A 33 -3.22 -12.71 -4.83
CA GLN A 33 -4.09 -13.89 -4.66
C GLN A 33 -3.51 -14.89 -3.66
N THR A 34 -2.19 -15.09 -3.64
CA THR A 34 -1.55 -16.00 -2.67
C THR A 34 -1.68 -15.50 -1.24
N TYR A 35 -1.55 -14.20 -1.00
CA TYR A 35 -1.82 -13.63 0.33
C TYR A 35 -3.26 -13.90 0.78
N ILE A 36 -4.22 -13.71 -0.10
CA ILE A 36 -5.64 -13.97 0.19
C ILE A 36 -5.88 -15.44 0.51
N ASN A 37 -5.36 -16.35 -0.31
CA ASN A 37 -5.53 -17.79 -0.11
C ASN A 37 -4.97 -18.22 1.25
N ASN A 38 -3.77 -17.75 1.60
CA ASN A 38 -3.13 -18.10 2.86
C ASN A 38 -3.82 -17.45 4.08
N LEU A 39 -4.33 -16.23 3.94
CA LEU A 39 -5.14 -15.59 4.98
C LEU A 39 -6.42 -16.39 5.22
N ASN A 40 -7.16 -16.75 4.17
CA ASN A 40 -8.38 -17.54 4.28
C ASN A 40 -8.13 -18.90 4.93
N ALA A 41 -7.06 -19.58 4.54
CA ALA A 41 -6.68 -20.86 5.14
C ALA A 41 -6.35 -20.72 6.64
N ALA A 42 -5.64 -19.67 7.02
CA ALA A 42 -5.33 -19.42 8.43
C ALA A 42 -6.57 -19.12 9.27
N LEU A 43 -7.58 -18.45 8.68
CA LEU A 43 -8.81 -18.06 9.37
C LEU A 43 -9.92 -19.10 9.27
N GLU A 44 -9.69 -20.26 8.64
CA GLU A 44 -10.72 -21.31 8.46
C GLU A 44 -11.40 -21.73 9.76
N ARG A 45 -10.65 -21.77 10.87
CA ARG A 45 -11.14 -22.15 12.20
C ARG A 45 -11.54 -20.96 13.08
N ALA A 46 -11.58 -19.75 12.52
CA ALA A 46 -11.95 -18.52 13.22
C ALA A 46 -12.96 -17.71 12.37
N PRO A 47 -14.19 -18.23 12.16
CA PRO A 47 -15.16 -17.65 11.23
C PRO A 47 -15.56 -16.22 11.57
N GLU A 48 -15.54 -15.84 12.85
CA GLU A 48 -15.79 -14.48 13.30
C GLU A 48 -14.70 -13.50 12.82
N LEU A 49 -13.43 -13.93 12.77
CA LEU A 49 -12.33 -13.15 12.27
C LEU A 49 -12.33 -13.15 10.72
N ALA A 50 -12.64 -14.27 10.09
CA ALA A 50 -12.77 -14.40 8.65
C ALA A 50 -13.91 -13.54 8.06
N ALA A 51 -14.88 -13.15 8.87
CA ALA A 51 -15.98 -12.27 8.46
C ALA A 51 -15.64 -10.77 8.55
N MET A 52 -14.52 -10.41 9.17
CA MET A 52 -14.10 -9.03 9.35
C MET A 52 -13.42 -8.49 8.08
N PRO A 53 -13.58 -7.18 7.74
CA PRO A 53 -12.70 -6.52 6.79
C PRO A 53 -11.24 -6.68 7.21
N VAL A 54 -10.33 -6.86 6.24
CA VAL A 54 -8.91 -7.11 6.53
C VAL A 54 -8.26 -5.94 7.29
N GLU A 55 -8.67 -4.71 7.00
CA GLU A 55 -8.18 -3.51 7.69
C GLU A 55 -8.61 -3.51 9.17
N ALA A 56 -9.84 -3.93 9.47
CA ALA A 56 -10.33 -4.05 10.83
C ALA A 56 -9.59 -5.17 11.60
N LEU A 57 -9.28 -6.27 10.91
CA LEU A 57 -8.48 -7.36 11.46
C LEU A 57 -7.07 -6.89 11.85
N LEU A 58 -6.40 -6.13 10.95
CA LEU A 58 -5.07 -5.57 11.18
C LEU A 58 -5.05 -4.54 12.32
N ARG A 59 -6.07 -3.68 12.44
CA ARG A 59 -6.17 -2.72 13.55
C ARG A 59 -6.32 -3.38 14.91
N ARG A 60 -6.76 -4.64 14.96
CA ARG A 60 -6.90 -5.44 16.18
C ARG A 60 -5.73 -6.41 16.40
N PHE A 61 -4.63 -6.24 15.66
CA PHE A 61 -3.51 -7.19 15.61
C PHE A 61 -3.06 -7.67 17.00
N ASP A 62 -2.85 -6.76 17.94
CA ASP A 62 -2.36 -7.08 19.29
C ASP A 62 -3.38 -7.90 20.13
N THR A 63 -4.65 -7.88 19.75
CA THR A 63 -5.72 -8.63 20.46
C THR A 63 -6.03 -10.00 19.83
N LEU A 64 -5.38 -10.32 18.71
CA LEU A 64 -5.57 -11.59 18.03
C LEU A 64 -4.91 -12.75 18.80
N PRO A 65 -5.45 -13.98 18.68
CA PRO A 65 -4.76 -15.16 19.17
C PRO A 65 -3.32 -15.25 18.61
N ALA A 66 -2.35 -15.52 19.48
CA ALA A 66 -0.94 -15.58 19.11
C ALA A 66 -0.65 -16.54 17.94
N THR A 67 -1.43 -17.61 17.82
CA THR A 67 -1.34 -18.59 16.72
C THR A 67 -1.74 -18.03 15.37
N LEU A 68 -2.52 -16.94 15.33
CA LEU A 68 -2.99 -16.29 14.10
C LEU A 68 -2.18 -15.04 13.74
N GLN A 69 -1.49 -14.42 14.70
CA GLN A 69 -0.79 -13.16 14.49
C GLN A 69 0.20 -13.23 13.34
N GLY A 70 1.00 -14.29 13.23
CA GLY A 70 1.97 -14.46 12.14
C GLY A 70 1.30 -14.49 10.76
N ALA A 71 0.22 -15.23 10.61
CA ALA A 71 -0.53 -15.31 9.36
C ALA A 71 -1.23 -13.99 9.02
N VAL A 72 -1.87 -13.35 9.99
CA VAL A 72 -2.54 -12.05 9.79
C VAL A 72 -1.51 -10.96 9.45
N ARG A 73 -0.37 -10.92 10.15
CA ARG A 73 0.73 -9.99 9.85
C ARG A 73 1.17 -10.10 8.40
N ASN A 74 1.53 -11.32 7.96
CA ASN A 74 2.11 -11.53 6.64
C ASN A 74 1.06 -11.53 5.54
N HIS A 75 -0.03 -12.26 5.70
CA HIS A 75 -1.01 -12.47 4.65
C HIS A 75 -2.15 -11.45 4.71
N GLY A 76 -2.61 -11.09 5.90
CA GLY A 76 -3.55 -9.97 6.08
C GLY A 76 -2.91 -8.64 5.70
N GLY A 77 -1.67 -8.39 6.15
CA GLY A 77 -0.89 -7.22 5.72
C GLY A 77 -0.71 -7.20 4.21
N GLY A 78 -0.27 -8.32 3.61
CA GLY A 78 -0.14 -8.43 2.15
C GLY A 78 -1.45 -8.13 1.43
N HIS A 79 -2.58 -8.67 1.88
CA HIS A 79 -3.88 -8.40 1.26
C HIS A 79 -4.27 -6.91 1.36
N ALA A 80 -4.19 -6.31 2.54
CA ALA A 80 -4.56 -4.90 2.73
C ALA A 80 -3.63 -3.94 1.96
N ASN A 81 -2.31 -4.17 2.03
CA ASN A 81 -1.32 -3.34 1.38
C ASN A 81 -1.51 -3.32 -0.15
N HIS A 82 -1.71 -4.49 -0.76
CA HIS A 82 -1.93 -4.59 -2.20
C HIS A 82 -3.31 -4.04 -2.62
N SER A 83 -4.36 -4.24 -1.81
CA SER A 83 -5.67 -3.65 -2.08
C SER A 83 -5.60 -2.12 -2.15
N LEU A 84 -4.83 -1.49 -1.26
CA LEU A 84 -4.54 -0.05 -1.33
C LEU A 84 -3.74 0.30 -2.59
N PHE A 85 -2.66 -0.46 -2.86
CA PHE A 85 -1.71 -0.17 -3.93
C PHE A 85 -2.38 -0.06 -5.29
N TRP A 86 -3.30 -0.98 -5.62
CA TRP A 86 -4.04 -0.93 -6.88
C TRP A 86 -4.90 0.31 -7.03
N LEU A 87 -5.48 0.80 -5.94
CA LEU A 87 -6.40 1.95 -5.95
C LEU A 87 -5.68 3.30 -6.02
N VAL A 88 -4.45 3.40 -5.51
CA VAL A 88 -3.68 4.64 -5.53
C VAL A 88 -2.86 4.84 -6.81
N MET A 89 -3.03 3.95 -7.78
CA MET A 89 -2.45 4.07 -9.13
C MET A 89 -3.54 4.22 -10.19
N SER A 90 -3.26 5.00 -11.22
CA SER A 90 -4.18 5.26 -12.33
C SER A 90 -3.41 5.51 -13.62
N PRO A 91 -3.93 5.06 -14.79
CA PRO A 91 -3.38 5.44 -16.09
C PRO A 91 -3.52 6.96 -16.39
N GLN A 92 -4.36 7.68 -15.65
CA GLN A 92 -4.47 9.14 -15.68
C GLN A 92 -3.76 9.79 -14.48
N GLY A 93 -2.91 9.04 -13.78
CA GLY A 93 -2.18 9.51 -12.61
C GLY A 93 -1.04 10.48 -12.94
N GLY A 94 -0.25 10.78 -11.92
CA GLY A 94 0.85 11.72 -12.00
C GLY A 94 0.47 13.13 -11.58
N GLY A 95 1.38 14.08 -11.82
CA GLY A 95 1.19 15.45 -11.36
C GLY A 95 1.38 15.61 -9.86
N GLU A 96 0.58 16.48 -9.25
CA GLU A 96 0.66 16.88 -7.84
C GLU A 96 -0.70 16.79 -7.15
N PRO A 97 -0.74 16.57 -5.82
CA PRO A 97 -1.98 16.63 -5.07
C PRO A 97 -2.58 18.04 -5.06
N GLY A 98 -3.91 18.13 -4.97
CA GLY A 98 -4.64 19.38 -4.84
C GLY A 98 -5.44 19.48 -3.53
N GLY A 99 -6.13 20.59 -3.35
CA GLY A 99 -7.08 20.81 -2.27
C GLY A 99 -6.50 20.65 -0.86
N GLU A 100 -7.29 20.07 0.04
CA GLU A 100 -6.92 19.88 1.44
C GLU A 100 -5.66 19.03 1.65
N LEU A 101 -5.43 18.03 0.77
CA LEU A 101 -4.23 17.22 0.85
C LEU A 101 -2.97 18.03 0.54
N ALA A 102 -3.00 18.88 -0.49
CA ALA A 102 -1.87 19.75 -0.81
C ALA A 102 -1.56 20.71 0.34
N LEU A 103 -2.59 21.33 0.93
CA LEU A 103 -2.43 22.23 2.08
C LEU A 103 -1.85 21.50 3.32
N ALA A 104 -2.26 20.25 3.53
CA ALA A 104 -1.73 19.44 4.61
C ALA A 104 -0.26 19.05 4.38
N ILE A 105 0.10 18.66 3.15
CA ILE A 105 1.48 18.37 2.76
C ILE A 105 2.37 19.60 2.95
N GLU A 106 1.88 20.78 2.54
CA GLU A 106 2.61 22.03 2.76
C GLU A 106 2.85 22.31 4.24
N ARG A 107 1.80 22.22 5.04
CA ARG A 107 1.85 22.55 6.47
C ARG A 107 2.66 21.55 7.30
N GLU A 108 2.54 20.24 6.99
CA GLU A 108 3.00 19.15 7.87
C GLU A 108 4.30 18.50 7.39
N LEU A 109 4.57 18.57 6.07
CA LEU A 109 5.74 17.94 5.46
C LEU A 109 6.68 18.94 4.77
N GLY A 110 6.34 20.24 4.75
CA GLY A 110 7.19 21.30 4.19
C GLY A 110 7.07 21.45 2.67
N GLY A 111 5.96 20.99 2.09
CA GLY A 111 5.65 21.10 0.68
C GLY A 111 5.82 19.79 -0.10
N PHE A 112 5.37 19.81 -1.35
CA PHE A 112 5.33 18.60 -2.19
C PHE A 112 6.72 18.06 -2.51
N ASP A 113 7.70 18.92 -2.78
CA ASP A 113 9.07 18.49 -3.05
C ASP A 113 9.73 17.86 -1.82
N ALA A 114 9.51 18.45 -0.63
CA ALA A 114 10.00 17.87 0.62
C ALA A 114 9.33 16.52 0.92
N PHE A 115 8.03 16.40 0.69
CA PHE A 115 7.32 15.11 0.75
C PHE A 115 7.93 14.09 -0.20
N LYS A 116 8.11 14.43 -1.50
CA LYS A 116 8.72 13.52 -2.49
C LYS A 116 10.10 13.06 -2.07
N GLN A 117 10.91 13.98 -1.56
CA GLN A 117 12.25 13.65 -1.06
C GLN A 117 12.17 12.66 0.12
N ALA A 118 11.31 12.92 1.11
CA ALA A 118 11.15 12.05 2.27
C ALA A 118 10.61 10.67 1.89
N PHE A 119 9.59 10.62 1.02
CA PHE A 119 8.99 9.36 0.56
C PHE A 119 9.97 8.53 -0.29
N THR A 120 10.70 9.19 -1.19
CA THR A 120 11.77 8.55 -1.98
C THR A 120 12.86 7.99 -1.05
N GLN A 121 13.29 8.76 -0.05
CA GLN A 121 14.29 8.31 0.92
C GLN A 121 13.77 7.11 1.74
N ALA A 122 12.51 7.12 2.17
CA ALA A 122 11.89 6.00 2.87
C ALA A 122 11.88 4.73 2.00
N ALA A 123 11.56 4.85 0.71
CA ALA A 123 11.57 3.76 -0.26
C ALA A 123 12.99 3.22 -0.54
N LEU A 124 13.97 4.09 -0.68
CA LEU A 124 15.36 3.72 -0.97
C LEU A 124 16.06 3.09 0.24
N SER A 125 15.83 3.64 1.43
CA SER A 125 16.47 3.19 2.66
C SER A 125 15.86 1.90 3.21
N ARG A 126 14.68 1.46 2.70
CA ARG A 126 14.09 0.17 3.08
C ARG A 126 14.97 -0.96 2.55
N PHE A 127 15.83 -1.49 3.42
CA PHE A 127 16.68 -2.63 3.10
C PHE A 127 15.84 -3.90 2.97
N GLY A 128 16.00 -4.61 1.85
CA GLY A 128 15.21 -5.80 1.55
C GLY A 128 13.78 -5.47 1.11
N SER A 129 12.86 -6.36 1.42
CA SER A 129 11.45 -6.26 1.07
C SER A 129 10.69 -5.35 2.03
N GLY A 130 9.73 -4.60 1.50
CA GLY A 130 8.87 -3.75 2.32
C GLY A 130 8.15 -2.70 1.50
N TRP A 131 7.74 -1.65 2.18
CA TRP A 131 6.89 -0.59 1.66
C TRP A 131 7.35 0.79 2.14
N ALA A 132 7.12 1.81 1.33
CA ALA A 132 7.11 3.21 1.74
C ALA A 132 5.66 3.72 1.79
N TRP A 133 5.35 4.57 2.78
CA TRP A 133 4.00 5.01 3.08
C TRP A 133 3.90 6.51 3.27
N LEU A 134 2.78 7.09 2.82
CA LEU A 134 2.22 8.30 3.38
C LEU A 134 1.01 7.88 4.22
N VAL A 135 1.03 8.23 5.49
CA VAL A 135 -0.01 7.85 6.46
C VAL A 135 -0.62 9.07 7.14
N VAL A 136 -1.84 8.87 7.66
CA VAL A 136 -2.41 9.74 8.70
C VAL A 136 -2.17 9.04 10.04
N ASP A 137 -1.44 9.69 10.95
CA ASP A 137 -1.12 9.16 12.27
C ASP A 137 -2.33 9.22 13.23
N LYS A 138 -2.16 8.69 14.45
CA LYS A 138 -3.22 8.71 15.47
C LYS A 138 -3.67 10.12 15.90
N ALA A 139 -2.85 11.12 15.64
CA ALA A 139 -3.17 12.52 15.93
C ALA A 139 -3.80 13.25 14.72
N GLY A 140 -4.06 12.53 13.62
CA GLY A 140 -4.64 13.08 12.40
C GLY A 140 -3.66 13.84 11.53
N ARG A 141 -2.33 13.65 11.71
CA ARG A 141 -1.28 14.35 10.98
C ARG A 141 -0.67 13.44 9.91
N LEU A 142 -0.21 14.04 8.82
CA LEU A 142 0.55 13.35 7.79
C LEU A 142 1.95 12.97 8.27
N GLN A 143 2.35 11.76 7.94
CA GLN A 143 3.69 11.24 8.20
C GLN A 143 4.16 10.36 7.06
N VAL A 144 5.45 10.44 6.72
CA VAL A 144 6.13 9.48 5.84
C VAL A 144 6.82 8.43 6.68
N GLU A 145 6.58 7.16 6.39
CA GLU A 145 7.22 6.03 7.08
C GLU A 145 7.52 4.88 6.13
N SER A 146 8.25 3.88 6.60
CA SER A 146 8.44 2.62 5.85
C SER A 146 8.28 1.42 6.77
N SER A 147 7.83 0.31 6.21
CA SER A 147 7.69 -0.95 6.94
C SER A 147 8.38 -2.10 6.23
N ALA A 148 8.82 -3.11 7.00
CA ALA A 148 9.43 -4.31 6.45
C ALA A 148 8.37 -5.32 6.00
N ASN A 149 8.70 -6.11 5.00
CA ASN A 149 7.87 -7.20 4.50
C ASN A 149 6.44 -6.75 4.18
N GLN A 150 5.42 -7.36 4.80
CA GLN A 150 4.02 -6.98 4.64
C GLN A 150 3.44 -6.30 5.89
N ASP A 151 4.30 -5.82 6.81
CA ASP A 151 3.85 -5.05 7.96
C ASP A 151 3.07 -3.82 7.48
N SER A 152 1.84 -3.69 7.95
CA SER A 152 0.95 -2.59 7.56
C SER A 152 0.91 -1.52 8.65
N PRO A 153 0.90 -0.23 8.29
CA PRO A 153 0.69 0.88 9.24
C PRO A 153 -0.56 0.72 10.10
N LEU A 154 -1.58 0.01 9.59
CA LEU A 154 -2.83 -0.28 10.30
C LEU A 154 -2.60 -1.00 11.64
N MET A 155 -1.57 -1.83 11.74
CA MET A 155 -1.22 -2.55 12.97
C MET A 155 -0.76 -1.62 14.10
N HIS A 156 -0.28 -0.43 13.73
CA HIS A 156 0.19 0.59 14.67
C HIS A 156 -0.81 1.72 14.86
N GLY A 157 -2.02 1.59 14.27
CA GLY A 157 -3.09 2.57 14.36
C GLY A 157 -2.94 3.76 13.41
N HIS A 158 -1.99 3.70 12.47
CA HIS A 158 -1.87 4.67 11.39
C HIS A 158 -2.78 4.26 10.21
N THR A 159 -3.24 5.23 9.44
CA THR A 159 -4.08 4.98 8.25
C THR A 159 -3.27 5.28 6.99
N PRO A 160 -2.83 4.26 6.23
CA PRO A 160 -2.11 4.49 4.99
C PRO A 160 -3.04 5.07 3.93
N ILE A 161 -2.60 6.15 3.28
CA ILE A 161 -3.32 6.83 2.20
C ILE A 161 -2.58 6.72 0.86
N LEU A 162 -1.26 6.50 0.89
CA LEU A 162 -0.42 6.17 -0.26
C LEU A 162 0.58 5.11 0.17
N GLY A 163 0.82 4.10 -0.66
CA GLY A 163 1.82 3.06 -0.45
C GLY A 163 2.57 2.75 -1.71
N LEU A 164 3.88 2.50 -1.60
CA LEU A 164 4.74 2.01 -2.67
C LEU A 164 5.37 0.70 -2.24
N ASP A 165 5.08 -0.35 -2.99
CA ASP A 165 5.71 -1.66 -2.83
C ASP A 165 7.17 -1.60 -3.32
N VAL A 166 8.13 -1.88 -2.44
CA VAL A 166 9.55 -1.97 -2.77
C VAL A 166 10.12 -3.38 -2.66
N TRP A 167 9.25 -4.39 -2.61
CA TRP A 167 9.63 -5.76 -2.89
C TRP A 167 10.15 -5.86 -4.33
N GLU A 168 11.18 -6.65 -4.57
CA GLU A 168 11.75 -6.79 -5.92
C GLU A 168 10.74 -7.30 -6.94
N HIS A 169 9.78 -8.14 -6.55
CA HIS A 169 8.72 -8.60 -7.44
C HIS A 169 7.86 -7.47 -8.03
N ALA A 170 7.82 -6.30 -7.40
CA ALA A 170 7.06 -5.14 -7.87
C ALA A 170 7.74 -4.40 -9.03
N TYR A 171 9.05 -4.60 -9.26
CA TYR A 171 9.77 -3.79 -10.24
C TYR A 171 10.89 -4.52 -11.00
N TYR A 172 11.28 -5.75 -10.58
CA TYR A 172 12.50 -6.37 -11.10
C TYR A 172 12.44 -6.70 -12.59
N LEU A 173 11.28 -7.09 -13.13
CA LEU A 173 11.15 -7.43 -14.56
C LEU A 173 11.49 -6.25 -15.47
N LYS A 174 11.12 -5.03 -15.09
CA LYS A 174 11.37 -3.83 -15.88
C LYS A 174 12.64 -3.08 -15.46
N TYR A 175 12.85 -2.94 -14.16
CA TYR A 175 13.90 -2.06 -13.61
C TYR A 175 15.11 -2.80 -13.04
N GLN A 176 15.04 -4.12 -12.85
CA GLN A 176 16.05 -4.97 -12.22
C GLN A 176 16.49 -4.35 -10.87
N ASN A 177 17.79 -4.10 -10.70
CA ASN A 177 18.32 -3.51 -9.47
C ASN A 177 18.12 -1.98 -9.35
N LYS A 178 17.48 -1.34 -10.35
CA LYS A 178 17.33 0.12 -10.40
C LYS A 178 16.05 0.58 -9.68
N ARG A 179 15.97 0.32 -8.37
CA ARG A 179 14.86 0.80 -7.54
C ARG A 179 14.61 2.31 -7.67
N PRO A 180 15.64 3.21 -7.78
CA PRO A 180 15.40 4.63 -7.97
C PRO A 180 14.58 4.95 -9.23
N ASP A 181 14.80 4.24 -10.35
CA ASP A 181 14.07 4.47 -11.59
C ASP A 181 12.60 4.05 -11.45
N TYR A 182 12.35 2.93 -10.74
CA TYR A 182 10.99 2.49 -10.40
C TYR A 182 10.25 3.50 -9.53
N ILE A 183 10.91 4.03 -8.49
CA ILE A 183 10.32 5.06 -7.62
C ILE A 183 9.96 6.31 -8.43
N ALA A 184 10.84 6.75 -9.33
CA ALA A 184 10.57 7.89 -10.21
C ALA A 184 9.39 7.62 -11.15
N ALA A 185 9.28 6.40 -11.69
CA ALA A 185 8.17 5.99 -12.54
C ALA A 185 6.84 5.90 -11.78
N PHE A 186 6.86 5.48 -10.52
CA PHE A 186 5.66 5.40 -9.69
C PHE A 186 4.95 6.75 -9.56
N TYR A 187 5.68 7.85 -9.41
CA TYR A 187 5.07 9.20 -9.33
C TYR A 187 4.27 9.58 -10.58
N GLN A 188 4.52 8.94 -11.72
CA GLN A 188 3.78 9.19 -12.96
C GLN A 188 2.41 8.51 -13.00
N VAL A 189 2.16 7.58 -12.09
CA VAL A 189 0.92 6.79 -12.05
C VAL A 189 0.13 6.99 -10.74
N VAL A 190 0.60 7.81 -9.80
CA VAL A 190 -0.12 8.07 -8.55
C VAL A 190 -1.45 8.75 -8.84
N ASP A 191 -2.54 8.15 -8.35
CA ASP A 191 -3.88 8.76 -8.35
C ASP A 191 -4.05 9.70 -7.14
N TRP A 192 -3.66 10.96 -7.32
CA TRP A 192 -3.75 11.96 -6.26
C TRP A 192 -5.19 12.27 -5.84
N ALA A 193 -6.18 12.04 -6.70
CA ALA A 193 -7.59 12.20 -6.34
C ALA A 193 -8.01 11.12 -5.33
N GLU A 194 -7.62 9.87 -5.57
CA GLU A 194 -7.88 8.77 -4.63
C GLU A 194 -7.09 8.96 -3.31
N VAL A 195 -5.84 9.40 -3.37
CA VAL A 195 -5.05 9.70 -2.16
C VAL A 195 -5.71 10.82 -1.34
N ALA A 196 -6.22 11.88 -2.00
CA ALA A 196 -6.94 12.97 -1.33
C ALA A 196 -8.25 12.49 -0.70
N ARG A 197 -9.02 11.64 -1.39
CA ARG A 197 -10.24 11.02 -0.85
C ARG A 197 -9.95 10.20 0.41
N ARG A 198 -8.85 9.41 0.38
CA ARG A 198 -8.40 8.63 1.54
C ARG A 198 -7.96 9.50 2.69
N TYR A 199 -7.27 10.59 2.40
CA TYR A 199 -6.89 11.58 3.41
C TYR A 199 -8.12 12.14 4.14
N GLN A 200 -9.15 12.55 3.40
CA GLN A 200 -10.39 13.04 3.98
C GLN A 200 -11.07 11.97 4.85
N ALA A 201 -11.19 10.74 4.34
CA ALA A 201 -11.81 9.63 5.07
C ALA A 201 -11.04 9.23 6.35
N ALA A 202 -9.73 9.44 6.39
CA ALA A 202 -8.90 9.14 7.55
C ALA A 202 -9.02 10.16 8.68
N ARG A 203 -9.59 11.35 8.39
CA ARG A 203 -9.77 12.47 9.35
C ARG A 203 -11.19 12.65 9.83
N GLY A 204 -12.16 12.07 9.14
CA GLY A 204 -13.59 12.10 9.49
C GLY A 204 -13.94 11.06 10.49
#